data_472b1146966434468ee5504b1d9c89a7
#
_entry.id   472b1146966434468ee5504b1d9c89a7
#
_cell.length_a   1.000
_cell.length_b   1.000
_cell.length_c   1.000
_cell.angle_alpha   90.00
_cell.angle_beta   90.00
_cell.angle_gamma   90.00
#
_symmetry.space_group_name_H-M   'P 1'
#
loop_
_entity.id
_entity.type
_entity.pdbx_description
1 polymer ?
#
loop_
_entity_poly.entity_id
_entity_poly.type
_entity_poly.pdbx_seq_one_letter_code
_entity_poly.pdbx_strand_id
1 'polypeptide(L)'
;MKTLGILVNSHLYFEYLLNLTKAAHRKSIKTHIFFTGKGVLLTQIKEFEQLVGLAKLSVCEVSFRSNGLTGDVPGVGFKDFVTQATHAEMLSEYDRYLVI
;
A
#
# COMPACT_ATOMS: atom_id res chain seq x y z
N MET A 1 -5.59 15.84 12.32
CA MET A 1 -4.94 14.50 12.22
C MET A 1 -3.98 14.48 11.04
N LYS A 2 -2.79 13.98 11.26
CA LYS A 2 -1.81 13.88 10.18
C LYS A 2 -2.05 12.62 9.35
N THR A 3 -1.81 12.74 8.05
CA THR A 3 -2.01 11.66 7.10
C THR A 3 -0.75 11.42 6.28
N LEU A 4 -0.50 10.16 5.95
CA LEU A 4 0.67 9.72 5.18
C LEU A 4 0.22 8.80 4.05
N GLY A 5 0.57 9.15 2.82
CA GLY A 5 0.38 8.29 1.67
C GLY A 5 1.70 7.67 1.27
N ILE A 6 1.69 6.37 0.96
CA ILE A 6 2.89 5.66 0.51
C ILE A 6 2.57 4.95 -0.79
N LEU A 7 3.30 5.29 -1.86
CA LEU A 7 3.24 4.58 -3.12
C LEU A 7 4.36 3.54 -3.14
N VAL A 8 4.01 2.26 -3.23
CA VAL A 8 4.99 1.17 -3.27
C VAL A 8 5.08 0.65 -4.69
N ASN A 9 6.17 0.98 -5.36
CA ASN A 9 6.43 0.62 -6.74
C ASN A 9 7.47 -0.51 -6.87
N SER A 10 8.20 -0.79 -5.80
CA SER A 10 9.24 -1.81 -5.76
C SER A 10 8.87 -2.94 -4.80
N HIS A 11 9.30 -4.16 -5.11
CA HIS A 11 9.12 -5.31 -4.23
C HIS A 11 10.33 -5.56 -3.32
N LEU A 12 11.32 -4.65 -3.32
CA LEU A 12 12.62 -4.90 -2.67
C LEU A 12 12.71 -4.40 -1.22
N TYR A 13 11.80 -3.53 -0.78
CA TYR A 13 11.97 -2.81 0.48
C TYR A 13 10.84 -3.04 1.46
N PHE A 14 10.35 -4.27 1.56
CA PHE A 14 9.22 -4.56 2.44
C PHE A 14 9.51 -4.25 3.90
N GLU A 15 10.70 -4.62 4.38
CA GLU A 15 11.04 -4.39 5.79
C GLU A 15 11.07 -2.90 6.13
N TYR A 16 11.60 -2.09 5.25
CA TYR A 16 11.58 -0.64 5.41
C TYR A 16 10.14 -0.12 5.45
N LEU A 17 9.30 -0.59 4.52
CA LEU A 17 7.88 -0.22 4.48
C LEU A 17 7.18 -0.61 5.79
N LEU A 18 7.38 -1.82 6.26
CA LEU A 18 6.76 -2.30 7.48
C LEU A 18 7.17 -1.46 8.69
N ASN A 19 8.45 -1.19 8.84
CA ASN A 19 8.96 -0.41 9.96
C ASN A 19 8.44 1.02 9.93
N LEU A 20 8.37 1.63 8.75
CA LEU A 20 7.80 2.96 8.58
C LEU A 20 6.32 2.98 8.96
N THR A 21 5.57 1.98 8.52
CA THR A 21 4.14 1.87 8.80
C THR A 21 3.89 1.68 10.30
N LYS A 22 4.70 0.85 10.95
CA LYS A 22 4.60 0.66 12.40
C LYS A 22 4.89 1.97 13.15
N ALA A 23 5.90 2.71 12.72
CA ALA A 23 6.25 3.98 13.34
C ALA A 23 5.13 5.01 13.19
N ALA A 24 4.55 5.09 12.01
CA ALA A 24 3.42 5.98 11.75
C ALA A 24 2.21 5.62 12.62
N HIS A 25 1.94 4.31 12.73
CA HIS A 25 0.83 3.83 13.55
C HIS A 25 1.01 4.21 15.01
N ARG A 26 2.23 4.03 15.55
CA ARG A 26 2.53 4.41 16.94
C ARG A 26 2.33 5.90 17.20
N LYS A 27 2.51 6.73 16.20
CA LYS A 27 2.33 8.19 16.31
C LYS A 27 0.92 8.65 15.93
N SER A 28 0.00 7.71 15.75
CA SER A 28 -1.38 7.98 15.36
C SER A 28 -1.50 8.73 14.03
N ILE A 29 -0.55 8.48 13.12
CA ILE A 29 -0.61 9.03 11.76
C ILE A 29 -1.44 8.07 10.91
N LYS A 30 -2.49 8.60 10.30
CA LYS A 30 -3.35 7.80 9.41
C LYS A 30 -2.59 7.53 8.11
N THR A 31 -2.37 6.27 7.80
CA THR A 31 -1.53 5.84 6.67
C THR A 31 -2.35 5.11 5.62
N HIS A 32 -2.08 5.42 4.36
CA HIS A 32 -2.66 4.72 3.21
C HIS A 32 -1.51 4.27 2.31
N ILE A 33 -1.42 2.98 2.05
CA ILE A 33 -0.38 2.38 1.20
C ILE A 33 -1.02 1.90 -0.09
N PHE A 34 -0.48 2.34 -1.22
CA PHE A 34 -0.94 1.94 -2.55
C PHE A 34 0.17 1.16 -3.25
N PHE A 35 -0.10 -0.11 -3.55
CA PHE A 35 0.84 -1.00 -4.23
C PHE A 35 0.59 -0.96 -5.72
N THR A 36 1.65 -0.68 -6.50
CA THR A 36 1.59 -0.61 -7.95
C THR A 36 2.87 -1.20 -8.57
N GLY A 37 2.88 -1.41 -9.86
CA GLY A 37 4.05 -1.97 -10.54
C GLY A 37 4.50 -3.28 -9.89
N LYS A 38 5.80 -3.44 -9.67
CA LYS A 38 6.34 -4.61 -8.99
C LYS A 38 6.02 -4.65 -7.51
N GLY A 39 5.61 -3.52 -6.92
CA GLY A 39 5.19 -3.48 -5.52
C GLY A 39 4.03 -4.41 -5.21
N VAL A 40 3.19 -4.73 -6.21
CA VAL A 40 2.07 -5.66 -6.01
C VAL A 40 2.53 -7.06 -5.61
N LEU A 41 3.77 -7.43 -5.92
CA LEU A 41 4.31 -8.74 -5.54
C LEU A 41 4.41 -8.91 -4.03
N LEU A 42 4.49 -7.81 -3.30
CA LEU A 42 4.54 -7.85 -1.83
C LEU A 42 3.23 -8.36 -1.22
N THR A 43 2.11 -8.26 -1.94
CA THR A 43 0.83 -8.79 -1.46
C THR A 43 0.85 -10.30 -1.31
N GLN A 44 1.82 -10.97 -1.92
CA GLN A 44 1.91 -12.43 -1.96
C GLN A 44 2.84 -13.03 -0.90
N ILE A 45 3.63 -12.19 -0.22
CA ILE A 45 4.51 -12.70 0.82
C ILE A 45 3.75 -12.85 2.14
N LYS A 46 4.15 -13.82 2.95
CA LYS A 46 3.50 -14.11 4.23
C LYS A 46 3.51 -12.89 5.15
N GLU A 47 4.60 -12.15 5.17
CA GLU A 47 4.82 -10.99 6.05
C GLU A 47 3.88 -9.83 5.72
N PHE A 48 3.24 -9.84 4.56
CA PHE A 48 2.30 -8.78 4.17
C PHE A 48 1.18 -8.60 5.20
N GLU A 49 0.76 -9.69 5.83
CA GLU A 49 -0.30 -9.64 6.85
C GLU A 49 0.02 -8.70 8.01
N GLN A 50 1.29 -8.44 8.27
CA GLN A 50 1.69 -7.53 9.34
C GLN A 50 1.26 -6.08 9.09
N LEU A 51 0.93 -5.73 7.85
CA LEU A 51 0.43 -4.40 7.51
C LEU A 51 -1.07 -4.25 7.81
N VAL A 52 -1.78 -5.35 7.90
CA VAL A 52 -3.24 -5.34 8.10
C VAL A 52 -3.57 -4.75 9.46
N GLY A 53 -4.46 -3.75 9.47
CA GLY A 53 -4.82 -3.05 10.69
C GLY A 53 -3.93 -1.85 11.03
N LEU A 54 -2.77 -1.73 10.38
CA LEU A 54 -1.88 -0.59 10.60
C LEU A 54 -2.11 0.55 9.61
N ALA A 55 -2.63 0.23 8.43
CA ALA A 55 -2.83 1.20 7.37
C ALA A 55 -3.96 0.75 6.45
N LYS A 56 -4.51 1.70 5.70
CA LYS A 56 -5.39 1.37 4.59
C LYS A 56 -4.53 0.84 3.46
N LEU A 57 -4.91 -0.30 2.87
CA LEU A 57 -4.15 -0.96 1.82
C LEU A 57 -4.95 -0.94 0.52
N SER A 58 -4.33 -0.45 -0.55
CA SER A 58 -4.92 -0.44 -1.90
C SER A 58 -3.94 -1.03 -2.90
N VAL A 59 -4.46 -1.65 -3.95
CA VAL A 59 -3.65 -2.33 -4.96
C VAL A 59 -4.10 -1.87 -6.34
N CYS A 60 -3.13 -1.57 -7.21
CA CYS A 60 -3.43 -1.28 -8.60
C CYS A 60 -3.88 -2.57 -9.29
N GLU A 61 -5.13 -2.62 -9.73
CA GLU A 61 -5.70 -3.81 -10.35
C GLU A 61 -4.95 -4.21 -11.61
N VAL A 62 -4.59 -3.24 -12.45
CA VAL A 62 -3.85 -3.50 -13.68
C VAL A 62 -2.49 -4.12 -13.37
N SER A 63 -1.75 -3.54 -12.42
CA SER A 63 -0.43 -4.08 -12.03
C SER A 63 -0.55 -5.48 -11.44
N PHE A 64 -1.58 -5.72 -10.65
CA PHE A 64 -1.82 -7.01 -10.02
C PHE A 64 -1.99 -8.08 -11.09
N ARG A 65 -2.88 -7.83 -12.04
CA ARG A 65 -3.15 -8.77 -13.14
C ARG A 65 -1.95 -8.93 -14.08
N SER A 66 -1.27 -7.85 -14.42
CA SER A 66 -0.12 -7.92 -15.34
C SER A 66 1.08 -8.65 -14.74
N ASN A 67 1.15 -8.76 -13.42
CA ASN A 67 2.15 -9.59 -12.75
C ASN A 67 1.67 -11.03 -12.52
N GLY A 68 0.55 -11.41 -13.13
CA GLY A 68 0.04 -12.78 -13.08
C GLY A 68 -0.63 -13.15 -11.76
N LEU A 69 -1.01 -12.18 -10.95
CA LEU A 69 -1.60 -12.44 -9.64
C LEU A 69 -3.11 -12.54 -9.73
N THR A 70 -3.67 -13.41 -8.89
CA THR A 70 -5.11 -13.62 -8.78
C THR A 70 -5.47 -13.91 -7.32
N GLY A 71 -6.75 -13.84 -7.01
CA GLY A 71 -7.25 -14.23 -5.70
C GLY A 71 -7.27 -13.10 -4.69
N ASP A 72 -7.56 -13.48 -3.46
CA ASP A 72 -7.73 -12.53 -2.37
C ASP A 72 -6.39 -12.11 -1.78
N VAL A 73 -6.35 -10.90 -1.25
CA VAL A 73 -5.19 -10.34 -0.57
C VAL A 73 -5.64 -9.91 0.84
N PRO A 74 -4.90 -10.31 1.89
CA PRO A 74 -5.26 -9.91 3.26
C PRO A 74 -5.37 -8.40 3.39
N GLY A 75 -6.44 -7.94 4.01
CA GLY A 75 -6.64 -6.50 4.27
C GLY A 75 -7.01 -5.67 3.06
N VAL A 76 -7.14 -6.28 1.89
CA VAL A 76 -7.51 -5.59 0.64
C VAL A 76 -8.85 -6.13 0.18
N GLY A 77 -9.90 -5.32 0.33
CA GLY A 77 -11.23 -5.69 -0.12
C GLY A 77 -11.42 -5.43 -1.61
N PHE A 78 -12.57 -5.85 -2.12
CA PHE A 78 -12.91 -5.64 -3.53
C PHE A 78 -12.76 -4.17 -3.95
N LYS A 79 -13.18 -3.24 -3.09
CA LYS A 79 -13.12 -1.80 -3.37
C LYS A 79 -11.72 -1.24 -3.36
N ASP A 80 -10.76 -1.97 -2.82
CA ASP A 80 -9.39 -1.51 -2.66
C ASP A 80 -8.47 -1.96 -3.80
N PHE A 81 -9.01 -2.69 -4.76
CA PHE A 81 -8.37 -2.92 -6.05
C PHE A 81 -8.78 -1.74 -6.95
N VAL A 82 -7.85 -0.82 -7.17
CA VAL A 82 -8.16 0.49 -7.72
C VAL A 82 -7.31 0.82 -8.94
N THR A 83 -7.55 2.00 -9.52
CA THR A 83 -6.83 2.48 -10.70
C THR A 83 -5.74 3.48 -10.31
N GLN A 84 -4.92 3.88 -11.28
CA GLN A 84 -3.89 4.91 -11.08
C GLN A 84 -4.48 6.28 -10.69
N ALA A 85 -5.77 6.49 -10.89
CA ALA A 85 -6.43 7.71 -10.41
C ALA A 85 -6.31 7.86 -8.89
N THR A 86 -6.27 6.74 -8.16
CA THR A 86 -6.08 6.76 -6.70
C THR A 86 -4.75 7.41 -6.32
N HIS A 87 -3.70 7.18 -7.11
CA HIS A 87 -2.39 7.80 -6.87
C HIS A 87 -2.51 9.34 -6.91
N ALA A 88 -3.20 9.88 -7.92
CA ALA A 88 -3.38 11.31 -8.04
C ALA A 88 -4.18 11.89 -6.87
N GLU A 89 -5.21 11.17 -6.42
CA GLU A 89 -6.00 11.59 -5.27
C GLU A 89 -5.14 11.63 -4.01
N MET A 90 -4.31 10.62 -3.78
CA MET A 90 -3.44 10.56 -2.62
C MET A 90 -2.45 11.73 -2.58
N LEU A 91 -1.92 12.13 -3.74
CA LEU A 91 -1.00 13.26 -3.82
C LEU A 91 -1.64 14.57 -3.33
N SER A 92 -2.92 14.75 -3.61
CA SER A 92 -3.62 15.99 -3.25
C SER A 92 -4.22 15.96 -1.85
N GLU A 93 -4.51 14.78 -1.29
CA GLU A 93 -5.26 14.65 -0.04
C GLU A 93 -4.40 14.44 1.20
N TYR A 94 -3.21 13.87 1.06
CA TYR A 94 -2.39 13.51 2.21
C TYR A 94 -1.32 14.55 2.53
N ASP A 95 -1.08 14.75 3.83
CA ASP A 95 -0.11 15.74 4.31
C ASP A 95 1.31 15.44 3.87
N ARG A 96 1.65 14.16 3.81
CA ARG A 96 2.96 13.67 3.35
C ARG A 96 2.75 12.54 2.37
N TYR A 97 3.64 12.43 1.43
CA TYR A 97 3.58 11.41 0.40
C TYR A 97 4.98 10.86 0.11
N LEU A 98 5.13 9.56 0.16
CA LEU A 98 6.40 8.87 -0.08
C LEU A 98 6.25 7.85 -1.20
N VAL A 99 7.35 7.64 -1.92
CA VAL A 99 7.45 6.60 -2.96
C VAL A 99 8.56 5.64 -2.58
N ILE A 100 8.23 4.36 -2.57
CA ILE A 100 9.19 3.29 -2.23
C ILE A 100 9.38 2.34 -3.40
#